data_8e5a5091a3346e36936698ad4940fb7e
#
_entry.id   8e5a5091a3346e36936698ad4940fb7e
#
_cell.length_a   1.000
_cell.length_b   1.000
_cell.length_c   1.000
_cell.angle_alpha   90.00
_cell.angle_beta   90.00
_cell.angle_gamma   90.00
#
_symmetry.space_group_name_H-M   'P 1'
#
loop_
_entity.id
_entity.type
_entity.pdbx_description
1 polymer ?
#
loop_
_entity_poly.entity_id
_entity_poly.type
_entity_poly.pdbx_seq_one_letter_code
_entity_poly.pdbx_strand_id
1 'polypeptide(L)'
;LRTATKGSGVEKLWQGQLMVGLTLSNEDCWPEVKTRLKDVFGVAKFYKAYDLPQDLDGLKTRLPELLEGRSFGSFRITTNRADKRFPMNSQEVNRDLGTFVKELTGAKVELKDPEISIYLDIQPKGFLVYFDEVKAHGGLPVGVSGKVAVMLSGGIDSPVAAWQMMKRGCQAMFVHFHSYPLVDRTSMEKAADLVEHLTKHQYESNLFMAPLGEIQKQIILSCPPSYRVVLYRRFMVRITEVLARKNRAKAIITGESCGQVASQTLENIAVVDQVAGMPILRPLI
;
A
#
# COMPACT_ATOMS: atom_id res chain seq x y z
N LEU A 1 8.94 3.87 5.14
CA LEU A 1 8.76 5.33 5.07
C LEU A 1 10.01 6.03 4.53
N ARG A 2 11.23 5.85 5.08
CA ARG A 2 12.45 6.54 4.60
C ARG A 2 12.65 6.40 3.09
N THR A 3 12.51 5.20 2.55
CA THR A 3 12.66 4.94 1.11
C THR A 3 11.57 5.64 0.31
N ALA A 4 10.33 5.58 0.78
CA ALA A 4 9.16 6.20 0.15
C ALA A 4 9.30 7.72 0.02
N THR A 5 9.85 8.36 1.04
CA THR A 5 9.91 9.82 1.13
C THR A 5 11.29 10.40 0.77
N LYS A 6 12.20 9.56 0.23
CA LYS A 6 13.53 10.04 -0.19
C LYS A 6 13.39 11.09 -1.31
N GLY A 7 13.97 12.26 -1.10
CA GLY A 7 13.97 13.36 -2.08
C GLY A 7 12.64 14.13 -2.19
N SER A 8 11.66 13.90 -1.29
CA SER A 8 10.37 14.60 -1.29
C SER A 8 10.29 15.79 -0.30
N GLY A 9 11.43 16.29 0.19
CA GLY A 9 11.45 17.37 1.19
C GLY A 9 11.15 16.92 2.61
N VAL A 10 11.20 15.62 2.92
CA VAL A 10 11.17 15.11 4.30
C VAL A 10 12.56 15.20 4.90
N GLU A 11 12.72 16.04 5.93
CA GLU A 11 14.00 16.25 6.63
C GLU A 11 14.22 15.21 7.71
N LYS A 12 13.17 14.87 8.46
CA LYS A 12 13.26 14.02 9.66
C LYS A 12 12.08 13.08 9.78
N LEU A 13 12.38 11.83 10.15
CA LEU A 13 11.41 10.88 10.68
C LEU A 13 11.62 10.76 12.18
N TRP A 14 10.52 10.78 12.93
CA TRP A 14 10.55 10.58 14.37
C TRP A 14 9.40 9.66 14.81
N GLN A 15 9.58 9.01 15.94
CA GLN A 15 8.60 8.09 16.49
C GLN A 15 7.96 8.71 17.74
N GLY A 16 6.64 8.81 17.72
CA GLY A 16 5.81 9.11 18.88
C GLY A 16 5.26 7.84 19.52
N GLN A 17 4.41 7.98 20.52
CA GLN A 17 3.90 6.85 21.29
C GLN A 17 3.08 5.85 20.46
N LEU A 18 2.26 6.32 19.52
CA LEU A 18 1.41 5.49 18.64
C LEU A 18 1.42 6.00 17.19
N MET A 19 2.42 6.79 16.84
CA MET A 19 2.52 7.42 15.53
C MET A 19 3.97 7.51 15.05
N VAL A 20 4.13 7.68 13.76
CA VAL A 20 5.39 8.10 13.14
C VAL A 20 5.18 9.46 12.52
N GLY A 21 5.99 10.44 12.91
CA GLY A 21 5.97 11.77 12.35
C GLY A 21 7.03 11.97 11.28
N LEU A 22 6.71 12.81 10.32
CA LEU A 22 7.57 13.27 9.23
C LEU A 22 7.64 14.79 9.33
N THR A 23 8.84 15.36 9.46
CA THR A 23 9.04 16.81 9.40
C THR A 23 9.34 17.19 7.97
N LEU A 24 8.58 18.12 7.41
CA LEU A 24 8.76 18.65 6.06
C LEU A 24 9.65 19.89 6.11
N SER A 25 10.48 20.09 5.07
CA SER A 25 11.30 21.30 4.91
C SER A 25 10.45 22.57 4.71
N ASN A 26 9.31 22.43 4.04
CA ASN A 26 8.31 23.48 3.82
C ASN A 26 6.96 22.85 3.47
N GLU A 27 5.90 23.66 3.40
CA GLU A 27 4.55 23.19 3.10
C GLU A 27 4.36 22.75 1.65
N ASP A 28 5.14 23.29 0.71
CA ASP A 28 5.05 22.95 -0.72
C ASP A 28 5.40 21.47 -1.00
N CYS A 29 6.11 20.83 -0.07
CA CYS A 29 6.43 19.40 -0.17
C CYS A 29 5.23 18.48 0.11
N TRP A 30 4.17 19.01 0.73
CA TRP A 30 3.03 18.20 1.16
C TRP A 30 2.31 17.43 0.04
N PRO A 31 2.00 18.00 -1.13
CA PRO A 31 1.30 17.27 -2.19
C PRO A 31 2.06 16.03 -2.65
N GLU A 32 3.38 16.12 -2.79
CA GLU A 32 4.22 15.00 -3.19
C GLU A 32 4.32 13.95 -2.08
N VAL A 33 4.57 14.36 -0.84
CA VAL A 33 4.63 13.47 0.32
C VAL A 33 3.29 12.76 0.52
N LYS A 34 2.18 13.47 0.39
CA LYS A 34 0.82 12.93 0.45
C LYS A 34 0.60 11.82 -0.58
N THR A 35 1.02 12.04 -1.82
CA THR A 35 0.90 11.07 -2.91
C THR A 35 1.72 9.81 -2.62
N ARG A 36 2.98 9.99 -2.22
CA ARG A 36 3.89 8.87 -1.92
C ARG A 36 3.42 8.05 -0.71
N LEU A 37 2.93 8.70 0.35
CA LEU A 37 2.44 8.01 1.56
C LEU A 37 1.20 7.15 1.30
N LYS A 38 0.34 7.54 0.36
CA LYS A 38 -0.82 6.72 -0.04
C LYS A 38 -0.42 5.36 -0.58
N ASP A 39 0.71 5.28 -1.28
CA ASP A 39 1.21 4.06 -1.92
C ASP A 39 2.03 3.16 -0.95
N VAL A 40 2.29 3.62 0.28
CA VAL A 40 3.06 2.83 1.27
C VAL A 40 2.16 1.83 1.98
N PHE A 41 2.35 0.54 1.73
CA PHE A 41 1.71 -0.50 2.52
C PHE A 41 2.17 -0.47 3.98
N GLY A 42 1.24 -0.69 4.90
CA GLY A 42 1.44 -0.51 6.34
C GLY A 42 1.02 0.86 6.86
N VAL A 43 0.82 1.85 6.00
CA VAL A 43 0.21 3.14 6.37
C VAL A 43 -1.30 3.04 6.14
N ALA A 44 -2.08 3.08 7.22
CA ALA A 44 -3.54 3.04 7.12
C ALA A 44 -4.13 4.43 6.86
N LYS A 45 -3.60 5.43 7.56
CA LYS A 45 -4.01 6.82 7.48
C LYS A 45 -2.91 7.75 7.95
N PHE A 46 -2.96 8.99 7.53
CA PHE A 46 -2.04 10.04 7.97
C PHE A 46 -2.69 11.42 7.87
N TYR A 47 -2.05 12.41 8.47
CA TYR A 47 -2.55 13.76 8.59
C TYR A 47 -1.45 14.77 8.28
N LYS A 48 -1.82 15.94 7.73
CA LYS A 48 -0.97 17.13 7.79
C LYS A 48 -1.17 17.74 9.18
N ALA A 49 -0.14 17.77 9.99
CA ALA A 49 -0.17 18.32 11.34
C ALA A 49 0.69 19.58 11.45
N TYR A 50 0.22 20.52 12.26
CA TYR A 50 0.93 21.75 12.60
C TYR A 50 1.50 21.60 14.01
N ASP A 51 2.81 21.81 14.14
CA ASP A 51 3.52 21.76 15.44
C ASP A 51 3.56 23.15 16.04
N LEU A 52 2.92 23.30 17.20
CA LEU A 52 2.74 24.58 17.90
C LEU A 52 3.22 24.47 19.34
N PRO A 53 3.64 25.59 19.97
CA PRO A 53 3.94 25.61 21.41
C PRO A 53 2.77 25.07 22.25
N GLN A 54 3.06 24.54 23.44
CA GLN A 54 2.07 24.04 24.39
C GLN A 54 1.39 25.22 25.11
N ASP A 55 0.68 26.04 24.36
CA ASP A 55 -0.02 27.26 24.80
C ASP A 55 -1.39 27.34 24.11
N LEU A 56 -2.48 27.33 24.89
CA LEU A 56 -3.84 27.37 24.35
C LEU A 56 -4.20 28.74 23.76
N ASP A 57 -3.71 29.83 24.35
CA ASP A 57 -3.99 31.17 23.84
C ASP A 57 -3.23 31.41 22.52
N GLY A 58 -1.99 30.97 22.45
CA GLY A 58 -1.21 30.91 21.21
C GLY A 58 -1.87 30.05 20.15
N LEU A 59 -2.45 28.90 20.51
CA LEU A 59 -3.21 28.06 19.58
C LEU A 59 -4.47 28.80 19.07
N LYS A 60 -5.25 29.46 19.96
CA LYS A 60 -6.44 30.23 19.56
C LYS A 60 -6.07 31.36 18.59
N THR A 61 -4.93 32.00 18.78
CA THR A 61 -4.44 33.05 17.88
C THR A 61 -4.12 32.50 16.48
N ARG A 62 -3.64 31.25 16.39
CA ARG A 62 -3.27 30.58 15.11
C ARG A 62 -4.45 29.88 14.43
N LEU A 63 -5.49 29.48 15.17
CA LEU A 63 -6.62 28.72 14.62
C LEU A 63 -7.32 29.38 13.44
N PRO A 64 -7.56 30.71 13.41
CA PRO A 64 -8.18 31.38 12.26
C PRO A 64 -7.39 31.13 10.97
N GLU A 65 -6.06 31.29 11.00
CA GLU A 65 -5.17 31.03 9.87
C GLU A 65 -5.18 29.55 9.45
N LEU A 66 -5.15 28.63 10.42
CA LEU A 66 -5.19 27.19 10.15
C LEU A 66 -6.54 26.73 9.57
N LEU A 67 -7.60 27.46 9.83
CA LEU A 67 -8.95 27.20 9.31
C LEU A 67 -9.23 27.95 8.00
N GLU A 68 -8.34 28.84 7.57
CA GLU A 68 -8.50 29.60 6.33
C GLU A 68 -8.71 28.68 5.12
N GLY A 69 -9.65 29.04 4.25
CA GLY A 69 -10.02 28.27 3.07
C GLY A 69 -10.86 27.01 3.36
N ARG A 70 -11.28 26.77 4.63
CA ARG A 70 -12.19 25.70 5.03
C ARG A 70 -13.57 26.25 5.31
N SER A 71 -14.58 25.73 4.61
CA SER A 71 -15.99 26.06 4.85
C SER A 71 -16.69 24.85 5.46
N PHE A 72 -17.32 25.03 6.62
CA PHE A 72 -18.06 23.96 7.31
C PHE A 72 -19.17 24.54 8.18
N GLY A 73 -20.30 23.85 8.24
CA GLY A 73 -21.45 24.20 9.08
C GLY A 73 -21.44 23.51 10.45
N SER A 74 -20.63 22.44 10.60
CA SER A 74 -20.51 21.71 11.86
C SER A 74 -19.08 21.19 12.08
N PHE A 75 -18.70 21.12 13.37
CA PHE A 75 -17.36 20.68 13.75
C PHE A 75 -17.33 19.92 15.07
N ARG A 76 -16.21 19.23 15.29
CA ARG A 76 -15.88 18.57 16.56
C ARG A 76 -14.42 18.84 16.92
N ILE A 77 -14.17 19.13 18.20
CA ILE A 77 -12.82 19.13 18.77
C ILE A 77 -12.56 17.76 19.40
N THR A 78 -11.40 17.18 19.12
CA THR A 78 -10.97 15.92 19.72
C THR A 78 -9.56 16.08 20.26
N THR A 79 -9.42 16.17 21.59
CA THR A 79 -8.13 16.32 22.25
C THR A 79 -7.65 15.00 22.80
N ASN A 80 -6.42 14.61 22.42
CA ASN A 80 -5.68 13.50 22.99
C ASN A 80 -4.51 14.04 23.84
N ARG A 81 -4.37 13.54 25.08
CA ARG A 81 -3.33 13.97 26.02
C ARG A 81 -2.27 12.88 26.15
N ALA A 82 -1.17 13.01 25.42
CA ALA A 82 0.05 12.23 25.66
C ALA A 82 0.80 12.78 26.89
N ASP A 83 0.81 14.09 27.10
CA ASP A 83 1.30 14.72 28.34
C ASP A 83 0.17 14.90 29.36
N LYS A 84 0.15 14.04 30.36
CA LYS A 84 -0.83 14.09 31.46
C LYS A 84 -0.58 15.22 32.47
N ARG A 85 0.57 15.92 32.40
CA ARG A 85 0.91 17.05 33.29
C ARG A 85 0.25 18.33 32.84
N PHE A 86 -0.27 18.38 31.61
CA PHE A 86 -1.02 19.54 31.13
C PHE A 86 -2.22 19.84 32.05
N PRO A 87 -2.41 21.12 32.48
CA PRO A 87 -3.30 21.45 33.61
C PRO A 87 -4.77 21.13 33.36
N MET A 88 -5.22 21.19 32.08
CA MET A 88 -6.61 20.89 31.71
C MET A 88 -6.77 19.44 31.25
N ASN A 89 -7.93 18.83 31.53
CA ASN A 89 -8.27 17.55 30.94
C ASN A 89 -8.80 17.72 29.50
N SER A 90 -8.87 16.58 28.75
CA SER A 90 -9.27 16.65 27.33
C SER A 90 -10.67 17.23 27.09
N GLN A 91 -11.60 17.03 28.04
CA GLN A 91 -12.97 17.57 27.91
C GLN A 91 -13.00 19.07 28.16
N GLU A 92 -12.20 19.57 29.09
CA GLU A 92 -12.06 21.01 29.34
C GLU A 92 -11.45 21.69 28.14
N VAL A 93 -10.38 21.15 27.57
CA VAL A 93 -9.78 21.67 26.33
C VAL A 93 -10.75 21.63 25.17
N ASN A 94 -11.49 20.52 24.98
CA ASN A 94 -12.50 20.41 23.92
C ASN A 94 -13.60 21.48 24.08
N ARG A 95 -14.01 21.77 25.30
CA ARG A 95 -15.05 22.80 25.57
C ARG A 95 -14.52 24.19 25.30
N ASP A 96 -13.34 24.50 25.80
CA ASP A 96 -12.69 25.81 25.64
C ASP A 96 -12.44 26.14 24.16
N LEU A 97 -11.78 25.25 23.43
CA LEU A 97 -11.55 25.43 22.00
C LEU A 97 -12.85 25.35 21.19
N GLY A 98 -13.81 24.51 21.60
CA GLY A 98 -15.11 24.40 20.95
C GLY A 98 -15.91 25.71 21.03
N THR A 99 -15.89 26.40 22.18
CA THR A 99 -16.50 27.72 22.34
C THR A 99 -15.82 28.72 21.41
N PHE A 100 -14.50 28.78 21.42
CA PHE A 100 -13.72 29.67 20.59
C PHE A 100 -13.98 29.46 19.10
N VAL A 101 -13.95 28.22 18.59
CA VAL A 101 -14.19 27.93 17.17
C VAL A 101 -15.64 28.24 16.77
N LYS A 102 -16.62 27.99 17.66
CA LYS A 102 -18.02 28.36 17.44
C LYS A 102 -18.19 29.88 17.29
N GLU A 103 -17.55 30.67 18.14
CA GLU A 103 -17.60 32.14 18.08
C GLU A 103 -16.91 32.67 16.82
N LEU A 104 -15.78 32.06 16.46
CA LEU A 104 -14.99 32.45 15.28
C LEU A 104 -15.71 32.13 13.95
N THR A 105 -16.37 30.98 13.83
CA THR A 105 -16.90 30.51 12.54
C THR A 105 -18.42 30.55 12.43
N GLY A 106 -19.14 30.62 13.55
CA GLY A 106 -20.59 30.44 13.59
C GLY A 106 -21.07 28.99 13.42
N ALA A 107 -20.17 28.03 13.19
CA ALA A 107 -20.48 26.62 12.98
C ALA A 107 -21.01 25.94 14.25
N LYS A 108 -21.81 24.88 14.08
CA LYS A 108 -22.38 24.12 15.20
C LYS A 108 -21.41 23.04 15.67
N VAL A 109 -21.40 22.78 16.98
CA VAL A 109 -20.70 21.60 17.53
C VAL A 109 -21.53 20.35 17.26
N GLU A 110 -20.97 19.38 16.52
CA GLU A 110 -21.60 18.11 16.20
C GLU A 110 -20.62 16.95 16.54
N LEU A 111 -21.02 16.08 17.48
CA LEU A 111 -20.12 15.08 18.02
C LEU A 111 -20.11 13.76 17.22
N LYS A 112 -21.21 13.44 16.53
CA LYS A 112 -21.35 12.14 15.85
C LYS A 112 -20.83 12.18 14.42
N ASP A 113 -21.30 13.14 13.63
CA ASP A 113 -20.99 13.24 12.19
C ASP A 113 -20.67 14.70 11.80
N PRO A 114 -19.58 15.28 12.33
CA PRO A 114 -19.19 16.64 11.99
C PRO A 114 -18.65 16.74 10.56
N GLU A 115 -18.88 17.84 9.90
CA GLU A 115 -18.26 18.14 8.59
C GLU A 115 -16.75 18.27 8.70
N ILE A 116 -16.22 18.79 9.82
CA ILE A 116 -14.79 18.84 10.11
C ILE A 116 -14.50 18.36 11.54
N SER A 117 -13.44 17.57 11.68
CA SER A 117 -12.87 17.22 13.00
C SER A 117 -11.54 17.95 13.18
N ILE A 118 -11.43 18.71 14.25
CA ILE A 118 -10.21 19.39 14.68
C ILE A 118 -9.58 18.54 15.76
N TYR A 119 -8.41 17.99 15.48
CA TYR A 119 -7.68 17.14 16.42
C TYR A 119 -6.55 17.93 17.06
N LEU A 120 -6.39 17.75 18.36
CA LEU A 120 -5.32 18.31 19.15
C LEU A 120 -4.63 17.23 19.95
N ASP A 121 -3.37 16.91 19.64
CA ASP A 121 -2.54 16.06 20.45
C ASP A 121 -1.62 16.91 21.34
N ILE A 122 -1.83 16.83 22.66
CA ILE A 122 -1.01 17.51 23.65
C ILE A 122 0.20 16.63 23.95
N GLN A 123 1.36 17.03 23.41
CA GLN A 123 2.64 16.35 23.54
C GLN A 123 3.50 17.05 24.61
N PRO A 124 4.52 16.40 25.20
CA PRO A 124 5.40 17.02 26.21
C PRO A 124 6.15 18.28 25.70
N LYS A 125 6.29 18.44 24.39
CA LYS A 125 7.06 19.54 23.79
C LYS A 125 6.20 20.56 23.04
N GLY A 126 4.88 20.34 22.91
CA GLY A 126 4.02 21.21 22.14
C GLY A 126 2.69 20.58 21.80
N PHE A 127 1.94 21.22 20.94
CA PHE A 127 0.68 20.74 20.39
C PHE A 127 0.87 20.30 18.94
N LEU A 128 0.25 19.17 18.57
CA LEU A 128 0.04 18.80 17.19
C LEU A 128 -1.43 19.02 16.85
N VAL A 129 -1.69 19.95 15.93
CA VAL A 129 -3.03 20.27 15.44
C VAL A 129 -3.19 19.72 14.04
N TYR A 130 -4.27 18.98 13.79
CA TYR A 130 -4.54 18.43 12.47
C TYR A 130 -6.04 18.30 12.23
N PHE A 131 -6.42 18.19 10.96
CA PHE A 131 -7.82 18.24 10.52
C PHE A 131 -8.16 17.01 9.67
N ASP A 132 -7.76 17.03 8.43
CA ASP A 132 -8.22 16.09 7.42
C ASP A 132 -7.47 14.75 7.48
N GLU A 133 -8.23 13.66 7.62
CA GLU A 133 -7.69 12.32 7.50
C GLU A 133 -7.43 11.96 6.04
N VAL A 134 -6.22 11.57 5.72
CA VAL A 134 -5.88 10.99 4.42
C VAL A 134 -5.81 9.47 4.58
N LYS A 135 -6.74 8.77 3.98
CA LYS A 135 -6.71 7.29 3.94
C LYS A 135 -5.64 6.80 2.97
N ALA A 136 -4.93 5.76 3.35
CA ALA A 136 -3.96 5.05 2.54
C ALA A 136 -4.32 3.56 2.45
N HIS A 137 -3.49 2.76 1.77
CA HIS A 137 -3.81 1.36 1.50
C HIS A 137 -3.87 0.47 2.74
N GLY A 138 -3.24 0.85 3.84
CA GLY A 138 -3.13 0.00 5.03
C GLY A 138 -2.30 -1.26 4.76
N GLY A 139 -2.68 -2.37 5.37
CA GLY A 139 -1.97 -3.64 5.23
C GLY A 139 -0.74 -3.73 6.12
N LEU A 140 0.29 -4.45 5.65
CA LEU A 140 1.55 -4.65 6.35
C LEU A 140 2.71 -4.07 5.54
N PRO A 141 3.77 -3.57 6.18
CA PRO A 141 4.98 -3.12 5.47
C PRO A 141 5.55 -4.25 4.60
N VAL A 142 5.89 -3.94 3.35
CA VAL A 142 6.47 -4.93 2.42
C VAL A 142 7.76 -5.51 2.98
N GLY A 143 7.89 -6.83 2.88
CA GLY A 143 9.04 -7.60 3.35
C GLY A 143 8.84 -8.28 4.72
N VAL A 144 7.87 -7.83 5.54
CA VAL A 144 7.65 -8.43 6.88
C VAL A 144 7.10 -9.85 6.83
N SER A 145 6.40 -10.23 5.75
CA SER A 145 5.86 -11.58 5.52
C SER A 145 6.73 -12.44 4.60
N GLY A 146 7.95 -11.98 4.30
CA GLY A 146 8.90 -12.72 3.44
C GLY A 146 8.73 -12.41 1.95
N LYS A 147 9.39 -13.24 1.11
CA LYS A 147 9.40 -13.05 -0.35
C LYS A 147 8.56 -14.11 -1.05
N VAL A 148 7.89 -13.70 -2.14
CA VAL A 148 7.07 -14.57 -2.99
C VAL A 148 7.46 -14.41 -4.46
N ALA A 149 7.26 -15.46 -5.26
CA ALA A 149 7.47 -15.44 -6.70
C ALA A 149 6.12 -15.38 -7.43
N VAL A 150 5.86 -14.29 -8.12
CA VAL A 150 4.61 -14.07 -8.85
C VAL A 150 4.78 -14.52 -10.29
N MET A 151 3.96 -15.46 -10.75
CA MET A 151 3.82 -15.79 -12.16
C MET A 151 3.00 -14.69 -12.83
N LEU A 152 3.70 -13.74 -13.47
CA LEU A 152 3.08 -12.55 -14.05
C LEU A 152 2.69 -12.83 -15.50
N SER A 153 1.40 -12.73 -15.81
CA SER A 153 0.88 -12.73 -17.18
C SER A 153 0.76 -11.29 -17.71
N GLY A 154 0.45 -11.13 -18.98
CA GLY A 154 0.09 -9.81 -19.56
C GLY A 154 -1.37 -9.41 -19.29
N GLY A 155 -2.12 -10.18 -18.50
CA GLY A 155 -3.52 -9.89 -18.12
C GLY A 155 -3.62 -9.11 -16.81
N ILE A 156 -4.86 -8.78 -16.42
CA ILE A 156 -5.16 -7.93 -15.26
C ILE A 156 -5.12 -8.68 -13.92
N ASP A 157 -5.32 -9.99 -13.89
CA ASP A 157 -5.49 -10.75 -12.64
C ASP A 157 -4.17 -10.94 -11.89
N SER A 158 -3.09 -11.30 -12.59
CA SER A 158 -1.80 -11.57 -11.93
C SER A 158 -1.17 -10.36 -11.25
N PRO A 159 -1.24 -9.11 -11.78
CA PRO A 159 -0.79 -7.93 -11.04
C PRO A 159 -1.67 -7.62 -9.83
N VAL A 160 -2.99 -7.88 -9.89
CA VAL A 160 -3.88 -7.72 -8.73
C VAL A 160 -3.55 -8.73 -7.64
N ALA A 161 -3.30 -9.99 -8.00
CA ALA A 161 -2.83 -11.01 -7.06
C ALA A 161 -1.50 -10.61 -6.39
N ALA A 162 -0.55 -10.09 -7.17
CA ALA A 162 0.71 -9.56 -6.65
C ALA A 162 0.47 -8.43 -5.66
N TRP A 163 -0.33 -7.43 -6.02
CA TRP A 163 -0.67 -6.29 -5.18
C TRP A 163 -1.30 -6.71 -3.85
N GLN A 164 -2.23 -7.68 -3.87
CA GLN A 164 -2.83 -8.22 -2.66
C GLN A 164 -1.80 -8.86 -1.73
N MET A 165 -0.85 -9.63 -2.27
CA MET A 165 0.21 -10.24 -1.47
C MET A 165 1.22 -9.22 -0.95
N MET A 166 1.55 -8.19 -1.74
CA MET A 166 2.38 -7.07 -1.29
C MET A 166 1.71 -6.32 -0.13
N LYS A 167 0.39 -6.07 -0.22
CA LYS A 167 -0.40 -5.48 0.87
C LYS A 167 -0.44 -6.35 2.13
N ARG A 168 -0.24 -7.67 2.00
CA ARG A 168 -0.08 -8.61 3.13
C ARG A 168 1.37 -8.69 3.63
N GLY A 169 2.24 -7.79 3.17
CA GLY A 169 3.63 -7.68 3.63
C GLY A 169 4.62 -8.55 2.89
N CYS A 170 4.24 -9.21 1.79
CA CYS A 170 5.17 -9.97 0.97
C CYS A 170 5.99 -9.05 0.05
N GLN A 171 7.29 -9.33 -0.09
CA GLN A 171 8.09 -8.78 -1.17
C GLN A 171 7.91 -9.65 -2.41
N ALA A 172 7.52 -9.06 -3.54
CA ALA A 172 7.29 -9.78 -4.78
C ALA A 172 8.52 -9.76 -5.70
N MET A 173 8.91 -10.94 -6.22
CA MET A 173 9.66 -11.06 -7.44
C MET A 173 8.75 -11.59 -8.55
N PHE A 174 9.02 -11.24 -9.80
CA PHE A 174 8.13 -11.53 -10.91
C PHE A 174 8.79 -12.45 -11.92
N VAL A 175 8.03 -13.41 -12.44
CA VAL A 175 8.44 -14.33 -13.50
C VAL A 175 7.42 -14.22 -14.64
N HIS A 176 7.84 -13.71 -15.79
CA HIS A 176 7.04 -13.64 -17.00
C HIS A 176 7.52 -14.66 -18.02
N PHE A 177 6.59 -15.45 -18.55
CA PHE A 177 6.88 -16.45 -19.58
C PHE A 177 6.55 -15.88 -20.97
N HIS A 178 7.47 -16.04 -21.90
CA HIS A 178 7.32 -15.58 -23.28
C HIS A 178 7.74 -16.62 -24.29
N SER A 179 7.26 -16.45 -25.52
CA SER A 179 7.60 -17.35 -26.64
C SER A 179 8.42 -16.62 -27.74
N TYR A 180 9.07 -15.51 -27.38
CA TYR A 180 9.96 -14.83 -28.34
C TYR A 180 11.13 -15.76 -28.72
N PRO A 181 11.55 -15.81 -30.04
CA PRO A 181 11.10 -15.02 -31.18
C PRO A 181 9.87 -15.56 -31.93
N LEU A 182 9.19 -16.60 -31.43
CA LEU A 182 8.01 -17.19 -32.11
C LEU A 182 6.80 -16.25 -32.09
N VAL A 183 6.74 -15.38 -31.10
CA VAL A 183 5.77 -14.30 -30.93
C VAL A 183 6.56 -13.00 -30.72
N ASP A 184 5.95 -11.86 -30.97
CA ASP A 184 6.56 -10.55 -30.77
C ASP A 184 6.93 -10.27 -29.30
N ARG A 185 7.50 -9.09 -29.03
CA ARG A 185 7.93 -8.66 -27.68
C ARG A 185 6.83 -8.01 -26.85
N THR A 186 5.64 -7.79 -27.41
CA THR A 186 4.55 -7.04 -26.77
C THR A 186 4.21 -7.55 -25.37
N SER A 187 4.20 -8.88 -25.15
CA SER A 187 3.92 -9.46 -23.85
C SER A 187 5.00 -9.15 -22.81
N MET A 188 6.27 -9.08 -23.25
CA MET A 188 7.41 -8.75 -22.37
C MET A 188 7.38 -7.28 -21.96
N GLU A 189 7.05 -6.38 -22.90
CA GLU A 189 6.92 -4.94 -22.66
C GLU A 189 5.79 -4.68 -21.65
N LYS A 190 4.61 -5.26 -21.89
CA LYS A 190 3.48 -5.18 -20.93
C LYS A 190 3.84 -5.70 -19.54
N ALA A 191 4.59 -6.79 -19.47
CA ALA A 191 5.02 -7.34 -18.18
C ALA A 191 5.98 -6.38 -17.46
N ALA A 192 6.88 -5.71 -18.20
CA ALA A 192 7.78 -4.70 -17.65
C ALA A 192 7.00 -3.50 -17.10
N ASP A 193 6.04 -2.95 -17.87
CA ASP A 193 5.18 -1.84 -17.46
C ASP A 193 4.38 -2.17 -16.19
N LEU A 194 3.81 -3.38 -16.12
CA LEU A 194 3.07 -3.82 -14.94
C LEU A 194 3.97 -3.92 -13.69
N VAL A 195 5.20 -4.42 -13.85
CA VAL A 195 6.16 -4.49 -12.75
C VAL A 195 6.62 -3.10 -12.34
N GLU A 196 6.87 -2.19 -13.26
CA GLU A 196 7.18 -0.80 -12.97
C GLU A 196 6.09 -0.16 -12.12
N HIS A 197 4.82 -0.34 -12.53
CA HIS A 197 3.67 0.17 -11.78
C HIS A 197 3.55 -0.41 -10.37
N LEU A 198 3.84 -1.70 -10.17
CA LEU A 198 3.82 -2.35 -8.87
C LEU A 198 5.03 -1.97 -8.00
N THR A 199 6.15 -1.60 -8.62
CA THR A 199 7.40 -1.27 -7.93
C THR A 199 7.27 -0.06 -7.01
N LYS A 200 6.31 0.85 -7.26
CA LYS A 200 6.03 1.97 -6.35
C LYS A 200 5.69 1.55 -4.90
N HIS A 201 5.21 0.32 -4.71
CA HIS A 201 4.85 -0.20 -3.39
C HIS A 201 6.01 -0.88 -2.65
N GLN A 202 7.06 -1.33 -3.37
CA GLN A 202 8.21 -2.04 -2.79
C GLN A 202 9.58 -1.43 -3.15
N TYR A 203 9.62 -0.40 -4.02
CA TYR A 203 10.75 0.45 -4.44
C TYR A 203 11.81 -0.25 -5.27
N GLU A 204 11.90 -1.57 -5.24
CA GLU A 204 12.81 -2.38 -6.03
C GLU A 204 12.12 -3.69 -6.40
N SER A 205 12.21 -4.10 -7.66
CA SER A 205 11.62 -5.33 -8.16
C SER A 205 12.58 -6.09 -9.08
N ASN A 206 12.52 -7.43 -8.99
CA ASN A 206 13.20 -8.31 -9.93
C ASN A 206 12.15 -8.90 -10.88
N LEU A 207 12.36 -8.72 -12.18
CA LEU A 207 11.56 -9.35 -13.24
C LEU A 207 12.44 -10.33 -14.02
N PHE A 208 12.03 -11.60 -14.03
CA PHE A 208 12.66 -12.67 -14.79
C PHE A 208 11.83 -12.94 -16.04
N MET A 209 12.45 -12.75 -17.21
CA MET A 209 11.89 -13.13 -18.50
C MET A 209 12.30 -14.56 -18.81
N ALA A 210 11.35 -15.51 -18.75
CA ALA A 210 11.60 -16.93 -18.92
C ALA A 210 11.13 -17.41 -20.31
N PRO A 211 12.01 -17.84 -21.21
CA PRO A 211 11.63 -18.35 -22.51
C PRO A 211 10.94 -19.72 -22.38
N LEU A 212 9.75 -19.86 -22.94
CA LEU A 212 8.96 -21.09 -22.96
C LEU A 212 8.80 -21.70 -24.36
N GLY A 213 9.21 -21.00 -25.40
CA GLY A 213 8.95 -21.36 -26.79
C GLY A 213 9.40 -22.76 -27.19
N GLU A 214 10.62 -23.18 -26.80
CA GLU A 214 11.13 -24.51 -27.13
C GLU A 214 10.38 -25.62 -26.39
N ILE A 215 10.01 -25.39 -25.13
CA ILE A 215 9.18 -26.33 -24.35
C ILE A 215 7.80 -26.46 -24.99
N GLN A 216 7.21 -25.34 -25.45
CA GLN A 216 5.92 -25.36 -26.15
C GLN A 216 5.99 -26.17 -27.44
N LYS A 217 7.04 -25.99 -28.26
CA LYS A 217 7.25 -26.80 -29.47
C LYS A 217 7.30 -28.30 -29.18
N GLN A 218 8.09 -28.70 -28.19
CA GLN A 218 8.20 -30.10 -27.79
C GLN A 218 6.84 -30.68 -27.36
N ILE A 219 6.09 -29.92 -26.55
CA ILE A 219 4.76 -30.36 -26.12
C ILE A 219 3.78 -30.45 -27.28
N ILE A 220 3.81 -29.49 -28.23
CA ILE A 220 2.96 -29.55 -29.43
C ILE A 220 3.22 -30.78 -30.26
N LEU A 221 4.49 -31.19 -30.41
CA LEU A 221 4.87 -32.35 -31.19
C LEU A 221 4.56 -33.68 -30.51
N SER A 222 4.53 -33.71 -29.18
CA SER A 222 4.48 -34.95 -28.38
C SER A 222 3.15 -35.22 -27.69
N CYS A 223 2.25 -34.22 -27.60
CA CYS A 223 1.06 -34.31 -26.79
C CYS A 223 -0.23 -33.88 -27.50
N PRO A 224 -1.35 -34.55 -27.24
CA PRO A 224 -2.67 -34.11 -27.75
C PRO A 224 -3.01 -32.71 -27.31
N PRO A 225 -3.76 -31.95 -28.12
CA PRO A 225 -4.12 -30.54 -27.83
C PRO A 225 -4.77 -30.32 -26.46
N SER A 226 -5.61 -31.23 -25.99
CA SER A 226 -6.35 -31.15 -24.71
C SER A 226 -5.45 -31.09 -23.48
N TYR A 227 -4.22 -31.60 -23.54
CA TYR A 227 -3.28 -31.63 -22.39
C TYR A 227 -2.27 -30.47 -22.41
N ARG A 228 -2.11 -29.78 -23.55
CA ARG A 228 -1.01 -28.83 -23.78
C ARG A 228 -0.99 -27.70 -22.75
N VAL A 229 -2.14 -27.08 -22.47
CA VAL A 229 -2.22 -25.94 -21.53
C VAL A 229 -1.84 -26.34 -20.13
N VAL A 230 -2.29 -27.51 -19.65
CA VAL A 230 -1.94 -28.03 -18.33
C VAL A 230 -0.45 -28.32 -18.26
N LEU A 231 0.14 -28.90 -19.31
CA LEU A 231 1.59 -29.17 -19.35
C LEU A 231 2.42 -27.88 -19.36
N TYR A 232 2.02 -26.86 -20.13
CA TYR A 232 2.67 -25.53 -20.08
C TYR A 232 2.69 -25.00 -18.66
N ARG A 233 1.56 -25.04 -17.95
CA ARG A 233 1.45 -24.56 -16.58
C ARG A 233 2.34 -25.35 -15.61
N ARG A 234 2.41 -26.68 -15.76
CA ARG A 234 3.32 -27.52 -14.95
C ARG A 234 4.78 -27.13 -15.16
N PHE A 235 5.22 -26.87 -16.38
CA PHE A 235 6.57 -26.37 -16.66
C PHE A 235 6.79 -24.96 -16.09
N MET A 236 5.84 -24.07 -16.25
CA MET A 236 5.91 -22.71 -15.68
C MET A 236 6.07 -22.75 -14.16
N VAL A 237 5.32 -23.60 -13.45
CA VAL A 237 5.43 -23.78 -12.00
C VAL A 237 6.81 -24.30 -11.62
N ARG A 238 7.34 -25.35 -12.29
CA ARG A 238 8.68 -25.87 -12.03
C ARG A 238 9.77 -24.83 -12.23
N ILE A 239 9.71 -24.08 -13.32
CA ILE A 239 10.70 -23.02 -13.62
C ILE A 239 10.59 -21.92 -12.57
N THR A 240 9.37 -21.48 -12.24
CA THR A 240 9.14 -20.47 -11.20
C THR A 240 9.68 -20.95 -9.85
N GLU A 241 9.47 -22.20 -9.49
CA GLU A 241 10.01 -22.76 -8.24
C GLU A 241 11.54 -22.71 -8.17
N VAL A 242 12.22 -23.08 -9.26
CA VAL A 242 13.68 -22.98 -9.33
C VAL A 242 14.16 -21.55 -9.11
N LEU A 243 13.53 -20.57 -9.78
CA LEU A 243 13.84 -19.16 -9.62
C LEU A 243 13.50 -18.67 -8.21
N ALA A 244 12.36 -19.09 -7.68
CA ALA A 244 11.91 -18.75 -6.33
C ALA A 244 12.92 -19.21 -5.26
N ARG A 245 13.35 -20.47 -5.32
CA ARG A 245 14.34 -21.03 -4.39
C ARG A 245 15.67 -20.30 -4.46
N LYS A 246 16.19 -20.01 -5.66
CA LYS A 246 17.43 -19.22 -5.87
C LYS A 246 17.32 -17.81 -5.27
N ASN A 247 16.14 -17.22 -5.28
CA ASN A 247 15.89 -15.87 -4.76
C ASN A 247 15.28 -15.86 -3.35
N ARG A 248 15.25 -16.99 -2.66
CA ARG A 248 14.73 -17.16 -1.28
C ARG A 248 13.23 -16.84 -1.14
N ALA A 249 12.46 -16.90 -2.21
CA ALA A 249 11.00 -16.85 -2.13
C ALA A 249 10.44 -18.13 -1.51
N LYS A 250 9.33 -18.00 -0.76
CA LYS A 250 8.74 -19.08 0.04
C LYS A 250 7.46 -19.63 -0.54
N ALA A 251 6.86 -18.94 -1.51
CA ALA A 251 5.65 -19.39 -2.19
C ALA A 251 5.62 -18.84 -3.63
N ILE A 252 4.84 -19.51 -4.47
CA ILE A 252 4.47 -19.05 -5.80
C ILE A 252 3.10 -18.37 -5.71
N ILE A 253 2.92 -17.26 -6.44
CA ILE A 253 1.65 -16.57 -6.55
C ILE A 253 1.17 -16.65 -7.99
N THR A 254 -0.11 -16.99 -8.17
CA THR A 254 -0.76 -16.96 -9.48
C THR A 254 -2.01 -16.08 -9.43
N GLY A 255 -2.36 -15.48 -10.56
CA GLY A 255 -3.62 -14.71 -10.74
C GLY A 255 -4.77 -15.60 -11.22
N GLU A 256 -4.77 -16.88 -10.86
CA GLU A 256 -5.85 -17.79 -11.22
C GLU A 256 -7.12 -17.48 -10.42
N SER A 257 -8.26 -17.55 -11.12
CA SER A 257 -9.59 -17.50 -10.53
C SER A 257 -10.33 -18.78 -10.91
N CYS A 258 -10.88 -19.50 -9.94
CA CYS A 258 -11.52 -20.79 -10.18
C CYS A 258 -12.69 -20.66 -11.16
N GLY A 259 -12.70 -21.51 -12.21
CA GLY A 259 -13.79 -21.55 -13.18
C GLY A 259 -13.83 -20.42 -14.21
N GLN A 260 -12.88 -19.46 -14.17
CA GLN A 260 -12.86 -18.34 -15.12
C GLN A 260 -12.54 -18.79 -16.55
N VAL A 261 -11.66 -19.79 -16.73
CA VAL A 261 -11.34 -20.41 -18.01
C VAL A 261 -11.23 -21.93 -17.86
N ALA A 262 -11.38 -22.67 -18.96
CA ALA A 262 -11.39 -24.14 -18.96
C ALA A 262 -10.14 -24.79 -18.32
N SER A 263 -9.00 -24.11 -18.31
CA SER A 263 -7.78 -24.60 -17.64
C SER A 263 -7.73 -24.31 -16.12
N GLN A 264 -8.72 -23.63 -15.56
CA GLN A 264 -8.80 -23.25 -14.15
C GLN A 264 -9.91 -24.00 -13.41
N THR A 265 -10.24 -25.23 -13.85
CA THR A 265 -11.06 -26.15 -13.07
C THR A 265 -10.29 -26.68 -11.87
N LEU A 266 -10.96 -27.14 -10.83
CA LEU A 266 -10.31 -27.68 -9.63
C LEU A 266 -9.40 -28.87 -9.95
N GLU A 267 -9.82 -29.74 -10.91
CA GLU A 267 -9.05 -30.87 -11.37
C GLU A 267 -7.73 -30.42 -12.03
N ASN A 268 -7.80 -29.45 -12.93
CA ASN A 268 -6.63 -28.91 -13.61
C ASN A 268 -5.69 -28.19 -12.63
N ILE A 269 -6.25 -27.43 -11.69
CA ILE A 269 -5.50 -26.79 -10.61
C ILE A 269 -4.77 -27.85 -9.78
N ALA A 270 -5.46 -28.91 -9.35
CA ALA A 270 -4.85 -29.99 -8.57
C ALA A 270 -3.71 -30.69 -9.31
N VAL A 271 -3.89 -30.95 -10.63
CA VAL A 271 -2.83 -31.57 -11.46
C VAL A 271 -1.63 -30.63 -11.63
N VAL A 272 -1.84 -29.32 -11.72
CA VAL A 272 -0.75 -28.33 -11.79
C VAL A 272 -0.03 -28.26 -10.44
N ASP A 273 -0.74 -28.29 -9.33
CA ASP A 273 -0.16 -28.18 -7.98
C ASP A 273 0.74 -29.38 -7.61
N GLN A 274 0.45 -30.56 -8.15
CA GLN A 274 1.25 -31.76 -7.91
C GLN A 274 2.75 -31.63 -8.25
N VAL A 275 3.14 -30.69 -9.12
CA VAL A 275 4.55 -30.49 -9.48
C VAL A 275 5.27 -29.48 -8.62
N ALA A 276 4.56 -28.77 -7.74
CA ALA A 276 5.13 -27.75 -6.88
C ALA A 276 5.65 -28.36 -5.57
N GLY A 277 6.89 -28.09 -5.25
CA GLY A 277 7.50 -28.41 -3.96
C GLY A 277 7.43 -27.25 -2.97
N MET A 278 6.60 -26.23 -3.24
CA MET A 278 6.31 -25.09 -2.36
C MET A 278 4.86 -24.66 -2.52
N PRO A 279 4.29 -23.91 -1.55
CA PRO A 279 2.91 -23.43 -1.63
C PRO A 279 2.64 -22.58 -2.89
N ILE A 280 1.51 -22.84 -3.55
CA ILE A 280 0.97 -21.97 -4.58
C ILE A 280 -0.22 -21.23 -3.97
N LEU A 281 -0.13 -19.91 -3.86
CA LEU A 281 -1.17 -19.05 -3.31
C LEU A 281 -1.94 -18.37 -4.44
N ARG A 282 -3.26 -18.34 -4.31
CA ARG A 282 -4.19 -17.79 -5.29
C ARG A 282 -5.09 -16.75 -4.63
N PRO A 283 -4.63 -15.50 -4.50
CA PRO A 283 -5.37 -14.48 -3.76
C PRO A 283 -6.73 -14.09 -4.33
N LEU A 284 -7.03 -14.54 -5.57
CA LEU A 284 -8.27 -14.23 -6.28
C LEU A 284 -9.32 -15.37 -6.21
N ILE A 285 -9.01 -16.47 -5.53
CA ILE A 285 -9.95 -17.56 -5.26
C ILE A 285 -10.59 -17.37 -3.90
#